data_97b7da28d4c7b70c2abadeeabc9b4773
#
_entry.id   97b7da28d4c7b70c2abadeeabc9b4773
#
_cell.length_a   1.000
_cell.length_b   1.000
_cell.length_c   1.000
_cell.angle_alpha   90.00
_cell.angle_beta   90.00
_cell.angle_gamma   90.00
#
_symmetry.space_group_name_H-M   'P 1'
#
loop_
_entity.id
_entity.type
_entity.pdbx_description
1 polymer ?
#
loop_
_entity_poly.entity_id
_entity_poly.type
_entity_poly.pdbx_seq_one_letter_code
_entity_poly.pdbx_strand_id
1 'polypeptide(L)'
;MALCFVVTTWLSAQVTEIGILNSDNMKKKVLFVITSHGTKGDTGQKTGYYLSEVAHPWKVLTQAGYEIDFVSPLGGNSPVDGFDLNDPVNKEFWENEYYYDKISNSMKPSEVDPENYAAIYYAGGHGAMWDLPDNIEISGIAAKIYENNGIVGAVCHGPAGLVNIVLSDGSNLVFGKRVSGFTNEEEAIVGLTDVVPFLLEDKLKAQGAIFEKSAPWQVHVESDQRLITGQNPQSATSVGEAIKEALK
;
A
#
# COMPACT_ATOMS: atom_id res chain seq x y z
N MET A 1 -2.14 7.25 74.69
CA MET A 1 -3.11 6.62 73.78
C MET A 1 -2.84 7.16 72.39
N ALA A 2 -2.29 6.32 71.57
CA ALA A 2 -1.88 6.66 70.22
C ALA A 2 -3.02 6.40 69.26
N LEU A 3 -3.26 7.31 68.36
CA LEU A 3 -4.10 7.06 67.15
C LEU A 3 -3.21 7.23 65.93
N CYS A 4 -2.88 6.11 65.33
CA CYS A 4 -2.14 6.06 64.09
C CYS A 4 -3.17 6.07 62.94
N PHE A 5 -3.07 7.06 62.05
CA PHE A 5 -3.89 7.10 60.85
C PHE A 5 -3.22 6.43 59.70
N VAL A 6 -3.87 5.42 59.15
CA VAL A 6 -3.57 4.79 57.88
C VAL A 6 -4.21 5.62 56.78
N VAL A 7 -3.39 6.29 55.99
CA VAL A 7 -3.80 6.88 54.71
C VAL A 7 -2.65 6.63 53.70
N THR A 8 -2.67 5.52 53.06
CA THR A 8 -1.90 5.31 51.79
C THR A 8 -2.44 4.05 51.14
N THR A 9 -3.22 4.16 50.07
CA THR A 9 -3.29 3.16 48.95
C THR A 9 -4.42 3.47 47.96
N TRP A 10 -4.52 4.69 47.47
CA TRP A 10 -5.51 5.01 46.40
C TRP A 10 -4.94 5.73 45.18
N LEU A 11 -3.61 5.91 45.05
CA LEU A 11 -3.04 6.68 43.94
C LEU A 11 -2.33 5.86 42.88
N SER A 12 -2.16 4.53 43.05
CA SER A 12 -1.39 3.72 42.09
C SER A 12 -2.22 2.94 41.05
N ALA A 13 -3.55 2.86 41.25
CA ALA A 13 -4.42 2.10 40.34
C ALA A 13 -4.98 2.92 39.16
N GLN A 14 -5.04 4.24 39.25
CA GLN A 14 -5.61 5.08 38.19
C GLN A 14 -4.63 5.43 37.05
N VAL A 15 -3.32 5.33 37.29
CA VAL A 15 -2.32 5.67 36.26
C VAL A 15 -2.11 4.54 35.25
N THR A 16 -2.45 3.30 35.62
CA THR A 16 -2.28 2.12 34.74
C THR A 16 -3.45 1.96 33.75
N GLU A 17 -4.66 2.40 34.09
CA GLU A 17 -5.81 2.27 33.17
C GLU A 17 -5.83 3.34 32.07
N ILE A 18 -5.29 4.54 32.33
CA ILE A 18 -5.22 5.60 31.29
C ILE A 18 -4.13 5.30 30.25
N GLY A 19 -3.08 4.57 30.61
CA GLY A 19 -2.02 4.17 29.68
C GLY A 19 -2.41 3.06 28.73
N ILE A 20 -3.34 2.20 29.12
CA ILE A 20 -3.77 1.04 28.29
C ILE A 20 -4.88 1.46 27.30
N LEU A 21 -5.68 2.47 27.60
CA LEU A 21 -6.75 2.95 26.70
C LEU A 21 -6.25 3.78 25.52
N ASN A 22 -5.00 4.26 25.54
CA ASN A 22 -4.44 5.05 24.44
C ASN A 22 -3.58 4.26 23.45
N SER A 23 -3.18 3.03 23.72
CA SER A 23 -2.35 2.24 22.80
C SER A 23 -3.17 1.43 21.77
N ASP A 24 -4.42 1.08 22.08
CA ASP A 24 -5.29 0.30 21.16
C ASP A 24 -6.01 1.12 20.08
N ASN A 25 -5.91 2.47 20.13
CA ASN A 25 -6.68 3.32 19.21
C ASN A 25 -5.81 4.06 18.17
N MET A 26 -4.49 3.85 18.13
CA MET A 26 -3.60 4.75 17.38
C MET A 26 -3.07 4.23 16.04
N LYS A 27 -3.38 3.01 15.58
CA LYS A 27 -2.91 2.53 14.27
C LYS A 27 -3.97 1.75 13.50
N LYS A 28 -5.12 2.35 13.27
CA LYS A 28 -6.17 1.75 12.42
C LYS A 28 -6.25 2.39 11.03
N LYS A 29 -5.16 3.03 10.59
CA LYS A 29 -5.11 3.64 9.26
C LYS A 29 -4.14 2.90 8.35
N VAL A 30 -4.54 2.76 7.09
CA VAL A 30 -3.71 2.24 6.00
C VAL A 30 -3.62 3.31 4.92
N LEU A 31 -2.40 3.62 4.49
CA LEU A 31 -2.13 4.59 3.44
C LEU A 31 -2.09 3.90 2.09
N PHE A 32 -2.99 4.27 1.18
CA PHE A 32 -2.98 3.80 -0.20
C PHE A 32 -2.22 4.78 -1.08
N VAL A 33 -1.21 4.28 -1.78
CA VAL A 33 -0.46 5.01 -2.79
C VAL A 33 -1.09 4.76 -4.15
N ILE A 34 -1.43 5.84 -4.84
CA ILE A 34 -1.92 5.81 -6.22
C ILE A 34 -1.05 6.71 -7.10
N THR A 35 -0.95 6.38 -8.38
CA THR A 35 -0.18 7.18 -9.33
C THR A 35 -0.89 8.49 -9.68
N SER A 36 -0.11 9.54 -9.96
CA SER A 36 -0.59 10.77 -10.61
C SER A 36 -0.38 10.75 -12.13
N HIS A 37 0.25 9.70 -12.68
CA HIS A 37 0.61 9.60 -14.09
C HIS A 37 -0.55 9.05 -14.93
N GLY A 38 -0.87 9.71 -16.05
CA GLY A 38 -2.09 9.44 -16.83
C GLY A 38 -1.92 8.97 -18.27
N THR A 39 -0.68 8.65 -18.73
CA THR A 39 -0.42 8.21 -20.11
C THR A 39 0.59 7.07 -20.16
N LYS A 40 0.42 6.16 -21.13
CA LYS A 40 1.37 5.06 -21.36
C LYS A 40 2.47 5.53 -22.32
N GLY A 41 3.52 6.14 -21.75
CA GLY A 41 4.61 6.70 -22.55
C GLY A 41 4.09 7.62 -23.67
N ASP A 42 4.69 7.53 -24.85
CA ASP A 42 4.35 8.32 -26.04
C ASP A 42 3.24 7.71 -26.90
N THR A 43 2.54 6.68 -26.42
CA THR A 43 1.50 5.98 -27.19
C THR A 43 0.20 6.79 -27.34
N GLY A 44 -0.01 7.82 -26.51
CA GLY A 44 -1.26 8.56 -26.41
C GLY A 44 -2.38 7.81 -25.66
N GLN A 45 -2.15 6.55 -25.25
CA GLN A 45 -3.11 5.77 -24.48
C GLN A 45 -3.18 6.28 -23.04
N LYS A 46 -4.39 6.33 -22.48
CA LYS A 46 -4.61 6.70 -21.09
C LYS A 46 -4.27 5.56 -20.15
N THR A 47 -3.88 5.93 -18.93
CA THR A 47 -3.68 5.03 -17.79
C THR A 47 -3.92 5.80 -16.49
N GLY A 48 -3.68 5.16 -15.37
CA GLY A 48 -3.85 5.68 -14.03
C GLY A 48 -3.68 4.56 -13.02
N TYR A 49 -4.24 4.72 -11.81
CA TYR A 49 -4.39 3.59 -10.89
C TYR A 49 -5.49 2.65 -11.38
N TYR A 50 -5.31 1.34 -11.16
CA TYR A 50 -6.28 0.35 -11.60
C TYR A 50 -7.40 0.22 -10.55
N LEU A 51 -8.66 0.49 -10.93
CA LEU A 51 -9.77 0.68 -9.99
C LEU A 51 -9.95 -0.52 -9.03
N SER A 52 -9.94 -1.76 -9.55
CA SER A 52 -10.15 -2.95 -8.71
C SER A 52 -8.99 -3.18 -7.72
N GLU A 53 -7.79 -2.68 -8.02
CA GLU A 53 -6.64 -2.78 -7.12
C GLU A 53 -6.69 -1.77 -5.96
N VAL A 54 -7.56 -0.78 -6.06
CA VAL A 54 -7.95 0.09 -4.95
C VAL A 54 -9.19 -0.47 -4.25
N ALA A 55 -10.24 -0.75 -4.99
CA ALA A 55 -11.55 -1.08 -4.43
C ALA A 55 -11.56 -2.40 -3.65
N HIS A 56 -10.91 -3.44 -4.17
CA HIS A 56 -10.93 -4.75 -3.52
C HIS A 56 -10.17 -4.78 -2.18
N PRO A 57 -8.90 -4.30 -2.07
CA PRO A 57 -8.23 -4.19 -0.77
C PRO A 57 -8.92 -3.20 0.17
N TRP A 58 -9.46 -2.10 -0.35
CA TRP A 58 -10.27 -1.17 0.44
C TRP A 58 -11.44 -1.89 1.13
N LYS A 59 -12.20 -2.70 0.39
CA LYS A 59 -13.32 -3.45 0.93
C LYS A 59 -12.90 -4.38 2.07
N VAL A 60 -11.83 -5.13 1.87
CA VAL A 60 -11.29 -6.07 2.86
C VAL A 60 -10.87 -5.34 4.14
N LEU A 61 -10.12 -4.26 3.99
CA LEU A 61 -9.52 -3.55 5.12
C LEU A 61 -10.57 -2.72 5.87
N THR A 62 -11.51 -2.07 5.18
CA THR A 62 -12.57 -1.30 5.85
C THR A 62 -13.55 -2.20 6.59
N GLN A 63 -13.86 -3.38 6.06
CA GLN A 63 -14.64 -4.39 6.79
C GLN A 63 -13.93 -4.91 8.05
N ALA A 64 -12.60 -4.85 8.08
CA ALA A 64 -11.81 -5.18 9.26
C ALA A 64 -11.65 -4.00 10.23
N GLY A 65 -12.24 -2.84 9.93
CA GLY A 65 -12.24 -1.66 10.79
C GLY A 65 -11.05 -0.71 10.58
N TYR A 66 -10.31 -0.85 9.48
CA TYR A 66 -9.25 0.09 9.10
C TYR A 66 -9.82 1.26 8.31
N GLU A 67 -9.33 2.46 8.56
CA GLU A 67 -9.57 3.64 7.76
C GLU A 67 -8.52 3.73 6.66
N ILE A 68 -8.93 4.13 5.45
CA ILE A 68 -8.02 4.29 4.30
C ILE A 68 -7.86 5.77 4.01
N ASP A 69 -6.60 6.20 3.88
CA ASP A 69 -6.22 7.49 3.31
C ASP A 69 -5.49 7.25 1.98
N PHE A 70 -5.50 8.25 1.10
CA PHE A 70 -4.86 8.16 -0.21
C PHE A 70 -3.77 9.21 -0.35
N VAL A 71 -2.64 8.82 -0.94
CA VAL A 71 -1.52 9.69 -1.31
C VAL A 71 -1.14 9.44 -2.76
N SER A 72 -0.83 10.50 -3.48
CA SER A 72 -0.26 10.41 -4.82
C SER A 72 0.91 11.40 -4.98
N PRO A 73 1.81 11.21 -5.94
CA PRO A 73 2.97 12.09 -6.14
C PRO A 73 2.64 13.57 -6.23
N LEU A 74 1.51 13.93 -6.86
CA LEU A 74 1.10 15.33 -7.04
C LEU A 74 -0.04 15.75 -6.09
N GLY A 75 -0.68 14.80 -5.41
CA GLY A 75 -1.92 15.05 -4.68
C GLY A 75 -3.11 15.32 -5.61
N GLY A 76 -4.30 15.46 -5.02
CA GLY A 76 -5.53 15.77 -5.74
C GLY A 76 -6.09 14.60 -6.54
N ASN A 77 -6.77 14.89 -7.64
CA ASN A 77 -7.49 13.89 -8.43
C ASN A 77 -6.53 13.15 -9.38
N SER A 78 -6.32 11.88 -9.09
CA SER A 78 -5.47 10.97 -9.88
C SER A 78 -6.24 10.34 -11.05
N PRO A 79 -5.57 10.06 -12.19
CA PRO A 79 -6.20 9.35 -13.30
C PRO A 79 -6.51 7.90 -12.92
N VAL A 80 -7.63 7.37 -13.44
CA VAL A 80 -8.10 6.01 -13.21
C VAL A 80 -7.98 5.17 -14.48
N ASP A 81 -7.57 3.90 -14.33
CA ASP A 81 -7.53 2.85 -15.34
C ASP A 81 -8.42 1.68 -14.88
N GLY A 82 -8.77 0.77 -15.80
CA GLY A 82 -9.58 -0.40 -15.48
C GLY A 82 -10.96 -0.04 -14.91
N PHE A 83 -11.55 1.06 -15.37
CA PHE A 83 -12.83 1.54 -14.87
C PHE A 83 -13.97 0.63 -15.31
N ASP A 84 -14.39 -0.27 -14.40
CA ASP A 84 -15.49 -1.20 -14.61
C ASP A 84 -16.42 -1.22 -13.38
N LEU A 85 -17.62 -0.63 -13.53
CA LEU A 85 -18.64 -0.62 -12.49
C LEU A 85 -19.64 -1.81 -12.59
N ASN A 86 -19.41 -2.77 -13.50
CA ASN A 86 -20.10 -4.06 -13.45
C ASN A 86 -19.52 -4.94 -12.31
N ASP A 87 -18.26 -4.72 -11.91
CA ASP A 87 -17.74 -5.27 -10.68
C ASP A 87 -18.43 -4.59 -9.48
N PRO A 88 -19.15 -5.36 -8.63
CA PRO A 88 -19.90 -4.78 -7.52
C PRO A 88 -19.04 -4.12 -6.45
N VAL A 89 -17.78 -4.55 -6.30
CA VAL A 89 -16.85 -3.96 -5.32
C VAL A 89 -16.32 -2.63 -5.83
N ASN A 90 -15.98 -2.56 -7.12
CA ASN A 90 -15.61 -1.30 -7.77
C ASN A 90 -16.75 -0.28 -7.67
N LYS A 91 -17.99 -0.72 -7.95
CA LYS A 91 -19.16 0.12 -7.86
C LYS A 91 -19.37 0.62 -6.43
N GLU A 92 -19.31 -0.27 -5.44
CA GLU A 92 -19.50 0.10 -4.03
C GLU A 92 -18.45 1.13 -3.57
N PHE A 93 -17.18 0.96 -3.96
CA PHE A 93 -16.14 1.93 -3.67
C PHE A 93 -16.41 3.27 -4.35
N TRP A 94 -16.72 3.24 -5.64
CA TRP A 94 -16.90 4.44 -6.45
C TRP A 94 -18.12 5.28 -6.05
N GLU A 95 -19.20 4.63 -5.59
CA GLU A 95 -20.43 5.26 -5.11
C GLU A 95 -20.36 5.63 -3.61
N ASN A 96 -19.31 5.28 -2.91
CA ASN A 96 -19.09 5.69 -1.53
C ASN A 96 -18.57 7.13 -1.48
N GLU A 97 -19.45 8.10 -1.19
CA GLU A 97 -19.14 9.53 -1.22
C GLU A 97 -17.91 9.89 -0.37
N TYR A 98 -17.74 9.27 0.81
CA TYR A 98 -16.62 9.53 1.71
C TYR A 98 -15.26 9.12 1.10
N TYR A 99 -15.17 7.92 0.54
CA TYR A 99 -13.92 7.43 -0.05
C TYR A 99 -13.67 7.98 -1.45
N TYR A 100 -14.75 8.28 -2.20
CA TYR A 100 -14.63 9.00 -3.46
C TYR A 100 -14.06 10.40 -3.27
N ASP A 101 -14.50 11.14 -2.25
CA ASP A 101 -13.93 12.44 -1.91
C ASP A 101 -12.46 12.31 -1.52
N LYS A 102 -12.11 11.34 -0.68
CA LYS A 102 -10.71 11.08 -0.28
C LYS A 102 -9.79 10.76 -1.44
N ILE A 103 -10.20 9.89 -2.37
CA ILE A 103 -9.34 9.52 -3.52
C ILE A 103 -9.26 10.64 -4.55
N SER A 104 -10.34 11.41 -4.71
CA SER A 104 -10.37 12.58 -5.60
C SER A 104 -9.55 13.76 -5.07
N ASN A 105 -9.29 13.78 -3.77
CA ASN A 105 -8.47 14.78 -3.07
C ASN A 105 -7.30 14.08 -2.34
N SER A 106 -6.59 13.18 -3.03
CA SER A 106 -5.46 12.48 -2.43
C SER A 106 -4.41 13.44 -1.89
N MET A 107 -3.79 13.08 -0.77
CA MET A 107 -2.74 13.89 -0.14
C MET A 107 -1.49 13.97 -1.02
N LYS A 108 -0.74 15.05 -0.88
CA LYS A 108 0.66 15.10 -1.30
C LYS A 108 1.54 14.36 -0.29
N PRO A 109 2.70 13.83 -0.68
CA PRO A 109 3.61 13.16 0.24
C PRO A 109 3.99 14.03 1.46
N SER A 110 4.16 15.34 1.26
CA SER A 110 4.49 16.29 2.33
C SER A 110 3.39 16.48 3.40
N GLU A 111 2.17 16.02 3.13
CA GLU A 111 1.03 16.08 4.06
C GLU A 111 0.87 14.82 4.89
N VAL A 112 1.68 13.80 4.61
CA VAL A 112 1.60 12.48 5.26
C VAL A 112 2.54 12.41 6.47
N ASP A 113 1.97 12.11 7.64
CA ASP A 113 2.74 11.70 8.80
C ASP A 113 2.77 10.16 8.90
N PRO A 114 3.93 9.52 8.64
CA PRO A 114 4.04 8.04 8.64
C PRO A 114 3.68 7.38 9.98
N GLU A 115 3.77 8.11 11.09
CA GLU A 115 3.45 7.59 12.43
C GLU A 115 1.97 7.25 12.59
N ASN A 116 1.10 7.79 11.73
CA ASN A 116 -0.34 7.56 11.80
C ASN A 116 -0.78 6.25 11.13
N TYR A 117 0.11 5.55 10.41
CA TYR A 117 -0.26 4.41 9.56
C TYR A 117 0.33 3.09 10.07
N ALA A 118 -0.53 2.06 10.10
CA ALA A 118 -0.13 0.68 10.37
C ALA A 118 0.41 -0.03 9.12
N ALA A 119 0.01 0.43 7.94
CA ALA A 119 0.47 -0.09 6.67
C ALA A 119 0.48 0.99 5.59
N ILE A 120 1.31 0.77 4.57
CA ILE A 120 1.27 1.46 3.28
C ILE A 120 1.06 0.43 2.17
N TYR A 121 0.17 0.72 1.22
CA TYR A 121 -0.17 -0.17 0.14
C TYR A 121 -0.14 0.55 -1.20
N TYR A 122 0.62 0.03 -2.15
CA TYR A 122 0.78 0.56 -3.49
C TYR A 122 -0.18 -0.13 -4.46
N ALA A 123 -1.22 0.57 -4.87
CA ALA A 123 -2.09 0.11 -5.96
C ALA A 123 -1.31 0.18 -7.29
N GLY A 124 -1.56 -0.77 -8.16
CA GLY A 124 -0.95 -0.74 -9.48
C GLY A 124 -1.79 0.04 -10.51
N GLY A 125 -1.77 -0.44 -11.71
CA GLY A 125 -2.07 0.30 -12.94
C GLY A 125 -0.77 0.80 -13.55
N HIS A 126 -0.68 0.84 -14.88
CA HIS A 126 0.58 1.13 -15.57
C HIS A 126 1.19 2.48 -15.20
N GLY A 127 0.35 3.49 -14.84
CA GLY A 127 0.84 4.80 -14.42
C GLY A 127 1.91 4.74 -13.33
N ALA A 128 1.79 3.78 -12.41
CA ALA A 128 2.73 3.55 -11.32
C ALA A 128 4.20 3.37 -11.78
N MET A 129 4.40 2.89 -13.01
CA MET A 129 5.73 2.65 -13.59
C MET A 129 6.51 3.94 -13.87
N TRP A 130 5.84 5.08 -14.02
CA TRP A 130 6.47 6.35 -14.41
C TRP A 130 6.77 7.28 -13.24
N ASP A 131 5.91 7.32 -12.21
CA ASP A 131 6.03 8.34 -11.18
C ASP A 131 6.30 7.81 -9.76
N LEU A 132 6.15 6.50 -9.52
CA LEU A 132 6.43 5.94 -8.19
C LEU A 132 7.89 5.51 -7.97
N PRO A 133 8.65 4.97 -8.96
CA PRO A 133 9.99 4.45 -8.74
C PRO A 133 10.96 5.48 -8.14
N ASP A 134 10.91 6.71 -8.64
CA ASP A 134 11.83 7.78 -8.28
C ASP A 134 11.23 8.80 -7.29
N ASN A 135 10.06 8.49 -6.70
CA ASN A 135 9.45 9.36 -5.71
C ASN A 135 10.07 9.12 -4.33
N ILE A 136 11.09 9.93 -4.02
CA ILE A 136 11.87 9.80 -2.77
C ILE A 136 11.05 10.10 -1.52
N GLU A 137 10.01 10.95 -1.61
CA GLU A 137 9.17 11.30 -0.45
C GLU A 137 8.26 10.11 -0.08
N ILE A 138 7.58 9.50 -1.05
CA ILE A 138 6.74 8.30 -0.83
C ILE A 138 7.62 7.12 -0.39
N SER A 139 8.80 6.93 -0.99
CA SER A 139 9.76 5.90 -0.58
C SER A 139 10.21 6.09 0.87
N GLY A 140 10.46 7.33 1.29
CA GLY A 140 10.81 7.66 2.68
C GLY A 140 9.67 7.41 3.66
N ILE A 141 8.42 7.68 3.27
CA ILE A 141 7.23 7.36 4.07
C ILE A 141 7.13 5.84 4.25
N ALA A 142 7.28 5.07 3.18
CA ALA A 142 7.20 3.61 3.23
C ALA A 142 8.32 3.00 4.09
N ALA A 143 9.55 3.51 3.96
CA ALA A 143 10.68 3.08 4.81
C ALA A 143 10.37 3.29 6.29
N LYS A 144 9.87 4.46 6.67
CA LYS A 144 9.50 4.79 8.07
C LYS A 144 8.38 3.89 8.59
N ILE A 145 7.32 3.68 7.79
CA ILE A 145 6.22 2.79 8.18
C ILE A 145 6.76 1.37 8.41
N TYR A 146 7.61 0.87 7.50
CA TYR A 146 8.21 -0.45 7.63
C TYR A 146 9.12 -0.57 8.86
N GLU A 147 9.97 0.41 9.11
CA GLU A 147 10.87 0.44 10.25
C GLU A 147 10.14 0.58 11.59
N ASN A 148 8.98 1.23 11.60
CA ASN A 148 8.05 1.30 12.74
C ASN A 148 7.17 0.04 12.89
N ASN A 149 7.60 -1.10 12.36
CA ASN A 149 6.90 -2.38 12.35
C ASN A 149 5.59 -2.41 11.55
N GLY A 150 5.33 -1.44 10.69
CA GLY A 150 4.20 -1.44 9.77
C GLY A 150 4.40 -2.37 8.58
N ILE A 151 3.31 -2.60 7.85
CA ILE A 151 3.26 -3.46 6.66
C ILE A 151 3.49 -2.61 5.41
N VAL A 152 4.24 -3.15 4.45
CA VAL A 152 4.33 -2.61 3.09
C VAL A 152 3.66 -3.60 2.14
N GLY A 153 2.61 -3.16 1.48
CA GLY A 153 1.88 -3.94 0.48
C GLY A 153 1.99 -3.34 -0.92
N ALA A 154 1.89 -4.19 -1.96
CA ALA A 154 1.82 -3.73 -3.35
C ALA A 154 1.19 -4.79 -4.25
N VAL A 155 0.59 -4.39 -5.38
CA VAL A 155 0.02 -5.33 -6.36
C VAL A 155 0.27 -4.86 -7.80
N CYS A 156 0.37 -5.82 -8.74
CA CYS A 156 0.46 -5.58 -10.17
C CYS A 156 1.68 -4.70 -10.51
N HIS A 157 1.50 -3.46 -10.99
CA HIS A 157 2.57 -2.49 -11.20
C HIS A 157 2.91 -1.67 -9.95
N GLY A 158 2.14 -1.77 -8.86
CA GLY A 158 2.42 -1.11 -7.58
C GLY A 158 3.84 -1.36 -7.03
N PRO A 159 4.42 -2.59 -7.17
CA PRO A 159 5.79 -2.85 -6.76
C PRO A 159 6.88 -2.01 -7.46
N ALA A 160 6.54 -1.27 -8.52
CA ALA A 160 7.44 -0.25 -9.07
C ALA A 160 7.83 0.80 -8.04
N GLY A 161 6.92 1.15 -7.11
CA GLY A 161 7.21 2.06 -6.00
C GLY A 161 8.14 1.47 -4.93
N LEU A 162 8.41 0.16 -4.98
CA LEU A 162 9.28 -0.51 -4.00
C LEU A 162 10.75 -0.54 -4.42
N VAL A 163 11.04 -0.35 -5.72
CA VAL A 163 12.38 -0.61 -6.29
C VAL A 163 13.50 0.27 -5.71
N ASN A 164 13.17 1.45 -5.18
CA ASN A 164 14.14 2.39 -4.64
C ASN A 164 13.90 2.73 -3.16
N ILE A 165 13.13 1.91 -2.44
CA ILE A 165 12.96 2.09 -0.98
C ILE A 165 14.24 1.63 -0.30
N VAL A 166 14.97 2.58 0.29
CA VAL A 166 16.19 2.34 1.06
C VAL A 166 15.88 2.51 2.55
N LEU A 167 16.23 1.49 3.35
CA LEU A 167 16.06 1.49 4.80
C LEU A 167 17.20 2.26 5.49
N SER A 168 17.05 2.56 6.77
CA SER A 168 18.02 3.34 7.55
C SER A 168 19.39 2.68 7.66
N ASP A 169 19.49 1.35 7.49
CA ASP A 169 20.75 0.60 7.43
C ASP A 169 21.43 0.63 6.05
N GLY A 170 20.82 1.31 5.06
CA GLY A 170 21.30 1.42 3.70
C GLY A 170 20.90 0.26 2.78
N SER A 171 20.19 -0.74 3.29
CA SER A 171 19.70 -1.85 2.47
C SER A 171 18.46 -1.45 1.66
N ASN A 172 18.29 -2.05 0.49
CA ASN A 172 17.04 -1.93 -0.26
C ASN A 172 15.95 -2.82 0.38
N LEU A 173 14.73 -2.31 0.51
CA LEU A 173 13.61 -3.02 1.14
C LEU A 173 13.38 -4.41 0.53
N VAL A 174 13.49 -4.55 -0.78
CA VAL A 174 13.20 -5.81 -1.49
C VAL A 174 14.39 -6.78 -1.51
N PHE A 175 15.60 -6.35 -1.12
CA PHE A 175 16.78 -7.17 -1.18
C PHE A 175 16.65 -8.45 -0.34
N GLY A 176 16.84 -9.60 -0.98
CA GLY A 176 16.76 -10.92 -0.35
C GLY A 176 15.35 -11.37 0.02
N LYS A 177 14.29 -10.59 -0.29
CA LYS A 177 12.91 -10.94 0.01
C LYS A 177 12.20 -11.55 -1.20
N ARG A 178 11.29 -12.48 -0.90
CA ARG A 178 10.35 -12.98 -1.92
C ARG A 178 9.32 -11.90 -2.23
N VAL A 179 9.15 -11.64 -3.52
CA VAL A 179 8.23 -10.64 -4.03
C VAL A 179 7.53 -11.14 -5.29
N SER A 180 6.37 -10.59 -5.56
CA SER A 180 5.68 -10.73 -6.83
C SER A 180 5.29 -9.35 -7.37
N GLY A 181 4.91 -9.30 -8.63
CA GLY A 181 4.44 -8.12 -9.33
C GLY A 181 4.06 -8.49 -10.75
N PHE A 182 3.65 -7.51 -11.55
CA PHE A 182 3.29 -7.74 -12.93
C PHE A 182 4.49 -8.33 -13.69
N THR A 183 4.26 -9.47 -14.34
CA THR A 183 5.34 -10.27 -14.91
C THR A 183 5.73 -9.78 -16.31
N ASN A 184 6.94 -10.11 -16.75
CA ASN A 184 7.37 -9.85 -18.13
C ASN A 184 6.45 -10.52 -19.15
N GLU A 185 5.92 -11.70 -18.82
CA GLU A 185 4.99 -12.43 -19.67
C GLU A 185 3.64 -11.71 -19.79
N GLU A 186 3.09 -11.21 -18.66
CA GLU A 186 1.87 -10.40 -18.65
C GLU A 186 2.07 -9.10 -19.41
N GLU A 187 3.23 -8.43 -19.25
CA GLU A 187 3.57 -7.21 -20.01
C GLU A 187 3.64 -7.44 -21.52
N ALA A 188 4.18 -8.59 -21.94
CA ALA A 188 4.19 -9.00 -23.33
C ALA A 188 2.79 -9.30 -23.89
N ILE A 189 1.93 -9.94 -23.08
CA ILE A 189 0.53 -10.24 -23.46
C ILE A 189 -0.27 -8.96 -23.68
N VAL A 190 -0.07 -7.92 -22.85
CA VAL A 190 -0.74 -6.63 -23.04
C VAL A 190 -0.06 -5.73 -24.08
N GLY A 191 1.08 -6.17 -24.65
CA GLY A 191 1.79 -5.47 -25.73
C GLY A 191 2.52 -4.20 -25.30
N LEU A 192 2.94 -4.10 -24.03
CA LEU A 192 3.55 -2.90 -23.48
C LEU A 192 5.02 -3.06 -23.08
N THR A 193 5.66 -4.20 -23.43
CA THR A 193 7.07 -4.50 -23.14
C THR A 193 8.02 -3.37 -23.54
N ASP A 194 7.81 -2.77 -24.73
CA ASP A 194 8.67 -1.70 -25.26
C ASP A 194 8.14 -0.29 -24.90
N VAL A 195 7.06 -0.20 -24.13
CA VAL A 195 6.41 1.06 -23.77
C VAL A 195 6.72 1.46 -22.32
N VAL A 196 6.73 0.49 -21.41
CA VAL A 196 7.05 0.75 -19.99
C VAL A 196 8.52 1.19 -19.86
N PRO A 197 8.85 2.09 -18.90
CA PRO A 197 10.22 2.59 -18.76
C PRO A 197 11.25 1.49 -18.42
N PHE A 198 10.78 0.39 -17.85
CA PHE A 198 11.56 -0.82 -17.55
C PHE A 198 10.60 -2.00 -17.33
N LEU A 199 11.08 -3.22 -17.46
CA LEU A 199 10.34 -4.41 -17.07
C LEU A 199 10.40 -4.58 -15.56
N LEU A 200 9.24 -4.59 -14.89
CA LEU A 200 9.13 -4.60 -13.43
C LEU A 200 9.76 -5.86 -12.81
N GLU A 201 9.47 -7.04 -13.35
CA GLU A 201 10.06 -8.30 -12.90
C GLU A 201 11.59 -8.25 -12.93
N ASP A 202 12.18 -7.75 -14.03
CA ASP A 202 13.63 -7.64 -14.17
C ASP A 202 14.22 -6.61 -13.20
N LYS A 203 13.55 -5.49 -13.01
CA LYS A 203 14.00 -4.44 -12.09
C LYS A 203 14.02 -4.93 -10.65
N LEU A 204 12.99 -5.63 -10.19
CA LEU A 204 12.93 -6.20 -8.84
C LEU A 204 14.05 -7.24 -8.63
N LYS A 205 14.28 -8.12 -9.62
CA LYS A 205 15.40 -9.08 -9.59
C LYS A 205 16.76 -8.37 -9.55
N ALA A 206 16.93 -7.30 -10.30
CA ALA A 206 18.17 -6.51 -10.32
C ALA A 206 18.42 -5.81 -8.95
N GLN A 207 17.37 -5.52 -8.19
CA GLN A 207 17.45 -5.00 -6.82
C GLN A 207 17.69 -6.11 -5.77
N GLY A 208 17.90 -7.36 -6.21
CA GLY A 208 18.19 -8.48 -5.35
C GLY A 208 16.99 -9.18 -4.74
N ALA A 209 15.77 -8.90 -5.23
CA ALA A 209 14.58 -9.62 -4.80
C ALA A 209 14.54 -11.05 -5.39
N ILE A 210 13.93 -11.97 -4.64
CA ILE A 210 13.58 -13.31 -5.09
C ILE A 210 12.18 -13.21 -5.68
N PHE A 211 12.10 -13.10 -7.00
CA PHE A 211 10.83 -12.90 -7.70
C PHE A 211 10.13 -14.24 -7.93
N GLU A 212 8.90 -14.36 -7.42
CA GLU A 212 8.05 -15.53 -7.53
C GLU A 212 6.77 -15.17 -8.30
N LYS A 213 6.27 -16.14 -9.10
CA LYS A 213 5.09 -15.92 -9.94
C LYS A 213 4.32 -17.20 -10.24
N SER A 214 3.05 -17.04 -10.53
CA SER A 214 2.17 -18.03 -11.16
C SER A 214 2.06 -17.76 -12.67
N ALA A 215 1.32 -18.60 -13.40
CA ALA A 215 0.97 -18.34 -14.79
C ALA A 215 0.22 -16.98 -14.91
N PRO A 216 0.27 -16.34 -16.09
CA PRO A 216 -0.40 -15.07 -16.33
C PRO A 216 -1.87 -15.08 -15.88
N TRP A 217 -2.30 -13.97 -15.26
CA TRP A 217 -3.67 -13.75 -14.76
C TRP A 217 -4.13 -14.70 -13.65
N GLN A 218 -3.25 -15.54 -13.11
CA GLN A 218 -3.56 -16.33 -11.91
C GLN A 218 -3.27 -15.52 -10.66
N VAL A 219 -4.05 -15.76 -9.61
CA VAL A 219 -3.80 -15.16 -8.29
C VAL A 219 -2.47 -15.68 -7.76
N HIS A 220 -1.59 -14.75 -7.39
CA HIS A 220 -0.33 -15.06 -6.73
C HIS A 220 0.04 -13.95 -5.75
N VAL A 221 0.32 -14.32 -4.51
CA VAL A 221 0.71 -13.39 -3.43
C VAL A 221 1.92 -13.95 -2.70
N GLU A 222 2.94 -13.14 -2.56
CA GLU A 222 4.08 -13.39 -1.71
C GLU A 222 4.00 -12.54 -0.43
N SER A 223 4.28 -13.20 0.70
CA SER A 223 4.42 -12.56 2.00
C SER A 223 5.78 -12.93 2.56
N ASP A 224 6.64 -11.94 2.72
CA ASP A 224 7.96 -12.12 3.30
C ASP A 224 8.17 -11.09 4.42
N GLN A 225 8.12 -11.56 5.66
CA GLN A 225 8.10 -10.71 6.84
C GLN A 225 6.89 -9.75 6.78
N ARG A 226 7.14 -8.46 6.66
CA ARG A 226 6.14 -7.39 6.60
C ARG A 226 6.03 -6.76 5.20
N LEU A 227 6.54 -7.45 4.17
CA LEU A 227 6.38 -7.10 2.77
C LEU A 227 5.40 -8.08 2.11
N ILE A 228 4.32 -7.56 1.52
CA ILE A 228 3.25 -8.36 0.91
C ILE A 228 3.04 -7.86 -0.51
N THR A 229 3.22 -8.73 -1.49
CA THR A 229 3.14 -8.35 -2.90
C THR A 229 2.29 -9.33 -3.71
N GLY A 230 1.50 -8.80 -4.64
CA GLY A 230 0.65 -9.57 -5.54
C GLY A 230 0.98 -9.34 -7.01
N GLN A 231 0.77 -10.36 -7.84
CA GLN A 231 1.23 -10.39 -9.22
C GLN A 231 0.46 -9.45 -10.15
N ASN A 232 -0.88 -9.41 -10.04
CA ASN A 232 -1.78 -8.85 -11.04
C ASN A 232 -3.09 -8.39 -10.40
N PRO A 233 -4.03 -7.79 -11.15
CA PRO A 233 -5.33 -7.35 -10.62
C PRO A 233 -6.12 -8.45 -9.90
N GLN A 234 -6.03 -9.71 -10.37
CA GLN A 234 -6.69 -10.85 -9.76
C GLN A 234 -6.20 -11.13 -8.34
N SER A 235 -4.99 -10.70 -8.01
CA SER A 235 -4.37 -10.86 -6.70
C SER A 235 -4.79 -9.80 -5.67
N ALA A 236 -5.50 -8.72 -6.09
CA ALA A 236 -5.77 -7.55 -5.26
C ALA A 236 -6.51 -7.88 -3.95
N THR A 237 -7.59 -8.66 -4.04
CA THR A 237 -8.34 -9.11 -2.84
C THR A 237 -7.44 -9.89 -1.89
N SER A 238 -6.65 -10.83 -2.42
CA SER A 238 -5.77 -11.69 -1.62
C SER A 238 -4.64 -10.90 -0.94
N VAL A 239 -4.13 -9.85 -1.59
CA VAL A 239 -3.17 -8.91 -0.96
C VAL A 239 -3.85 -8.18 0.20
N GLY A 240 -5.07 -7.67 0.01
CA GLY A 240 -5.86 -7.05 1.08
C GLY A 240 -6.07 -7.99 2.27
N GLU A 241 -6.41 -9.26 2.02
CA GLU A 241 -6.57 -10.28 3.05
C GLU A 241 -5.25 -10.56 3.78
N ALA A 242 -4.14 -10.65 3.06
CA ALA A 242 -2.81 -10.88 3.65
C ALA A 242 -2.37 -9.68 4.52
N ILE A 243 -2.63 -8.45 4.08
CA ILE A 243 -2.36 -7.24 4.89
C ILE A 243 -3.22 -7.26 6.15
N LYS A 244 -4.52 -7.53 6.03
CA LYS A 244 -5.44 -7.65 7.18
C LYS A 244 -4.96 -8.67 8.20
N GLU A 245 -4.48 -9.82 7.74
CA GLU A 245 -3.97 -10.88 8.62
C GLU A 245 -2.69 -10.45 9.32
N ALA A 246 -1.78 -9.78 8.62
CA ALA A 246 -0.51 -9.29 9.17
C ALA A 246 -0.68 -8.11 10.16
N LEU A 247 -1.83 -7.45 10.15
CA LEU A 247 -2.15 -6.33 11.06
C LEU A 247 -2.87 -6.78 12.35
N LYS A 248 -3.16 -8.06 12.53
CA LYS A 248 -3.73 -8.63 13.78
C LYS A 248 -2.69 -8.75 14.86
#